data_a3c36bcffc0d9e12edf0d2f3c17a062f
#
_entry.id   a3c36bcffc0d9e12edf0d2f3c17a062f
#
_cell.length_a   1.000
_cell.length_b   1.000
_cell.length_c   1.000
_cell.angle_alpha   90.00
_cell.angle_beta   90.00
_cell.angle_gamma   90.00
#
_symmetry.space_group_name_H-M   'P 1'
#
loop_
_entity.id
_entity.type
_entity.pdbx_description
1 polymer ?
#
loop_
_entity_poly.entity_id
_entity_poly.type
_entity_poly.pdbx_seq_one_letter_code
_entity_poly.pdbx_strand_id
1 'polypeptide(L)'
;ANIYRAPVETSIVDVLIREGYDVWLENWRGSIVFAPNLWTLDQVALYDHPKAVQTILAETGESRLKAIIHCQGSTSFMMSAIAGLVPEVTTIISNAVSLHPVVPDWSKFKLQYMVPLVRQMTQYLNPHWGVEAPGVVAKLISLLVNLTHHECNNAVCKQVSFTYGSGFPALWRHENLNEQTHEWLKEEFGAVPLRFFQQITRCVQRGHL
;
A
#
# COMPACT_ATOMS: atom_id res chain seq x y z
N ALA A 1 5.13 6.03 4.22
CA ALA A 1 4.97 7.41 3.71
C ALA A 1 6.05 7.85 2.73
N ASN A 2 7.15 7.11 2.60
CA ASN A 2 8.29 7.51 1.76
C ASN A 2 7.96 7.62 0.26
N ILE A 3 6.87 7.01 -0.19
CA ILE A 3 6.41 7.14 -1.58
C ILE A 3 6.27 8.61 -2.04
N TYR A 4 6.05 9.53 -1.12
CA TYR A 4 6.02 10.98 -1.39
C TYR A 4 7.42 11.62 -1.44
N ARG A 5 8.45 10.87 -1.07
CA ARG A 5 9.87 11.26 -1.04
C ARG A 5 10.73 10.30 -1.86
N ALA A 6 10.21 9.87 -3.01
CA ALA A 6 10.99 9.04 -3.94
C ALA A 6 12.33 9.71 -4.27
N PRO A 7 13.39 8.94 -4.58
CA PRO A 7 14.71 9.47 -4.91
C PRO A 7 14.73 10.05 -6.34
N VAL A 8 14.07 11.18 -6.47
CA VAL A 8 13.99 12.00 -7.68
C VAL A 8 14.57 13.38 -7.39
N GLU A 9 14.92 14.14 -8.42
CA GLU A 9 15.51 15.48 -8.27
C GLU A 9 14.65 16.41 -7.41
N THR A 10 13.33 16.35 -7.56
CA THR A 10 12.39 17.15 -6.77
C THR A 10 11.17 16.31 -6.46
N SER A 11 10.97 15.96 -5.20
CA SER A 11 9.77 15.26 -4.74
C SER A 11 8.61 16.23 -4.48
N ILE A 12 7.38 15.70 -4.36
CA ILE A 12 6.23 16.52 -3.97
C ILE A 12 6.42 17.15 -2.58
N VAL A 13 7.12 16.49 -1.67
CA VAL A 13 7.43 17.03 -0.34
C VAL A 13 8.33 18.25 -0.46
N ASP A 14 9.35 18.19 -1.32
CA ASP A 14 10.27 19.31 -1.55
C ASP A 14 9.52 20.52 -2.11
N VAL A 15 8.57 20.29 -3.04
CA VAL A 15 7.73 21.36 -3.58
C VAL A 15 6.88 21.99 -2.50
N LEU A 16 6.18 21.18 -1.70
CA LEU A 16 5.30 21.69 -0.65
C LEU A 16 6.06 22.48 0.43
N ILE A 17 7.22 22.00 0.85
CA ILE A 17 8.08 22.73 1.81
C ILE A 17 8.54 24.08 1.21
N ARG A 18 8.94 24.09 -0.06
CA ARG A 18 9.35 25.34 -0.75
C ARG A 18 8.21 26.35 -0.87
N GLU A 19 6.98 25.86 -1.02
CA GLU A 19 5.77 26.69 -1.03
C GLU A 19 5.29 27.10 0.36
N GLY A 20 6.04 26.77 1.42
CA GLY A 20 5.78 27.21 2.80
C GLY A 20 4.80 26.32 3.57
N TYR A 21 4.49 25.14 3.09
CA TYR A 21 3.67 24.18 3.85
C TYR A 21 4.49 23.47 4.91
N ASP A 22 3.91 23.26 6.08
CA ASP A 22 4.37 22.30 7.07
C ASP A 22 3.88 20.90 6.66
N VAL A 23 4.83 20.00 6.37
CA VAL A 23 4.54 18.70 5.74
C VAL A 23 4.73 17.56 6.74
N TRP A 24 3.67 16.84 7.01
CA TRP A 24 3.64 15.67 7.88
C TRP A 24 3.44 14.39 7.09
N LEU A 25 4.20 13.36 7.39
CA LEU A 25 4.14 12.06 6.73
C LEU A 25 3.61 11.01 7.69
N GLU A 26 2.42 10.48 7.42
CA GLU A 26 1.84 9.41 8.20
C GLU A 26 2.45 8.05 7.86
N ASN A 27 2.94 7.33 8.85
CA ASN A 27 3.24 5.91 8.80
C ASN A 27 2.18 5.13 9.57
N TRP A 28 1.12 4.70 8.87
CA TRP A 28 0.09 3.87 9.45
C TRP A 28 0.57 2.42 9.66
N ARG A 29 -0.21 1.60 10.38
CA ARG A 29 0.19 0.24 10.83
C ARG A 29 0.68 -0.71 9.75
N GLY A 30 0.36 -0.50 8.49
CA GLY A 30 0.88 -1.29 7.36
C GLY A 30 2.21 -0.79 6.80
N SER A 31 2.83 0.23 7.40
CA SER A 31 4.12 0.74 6.95
C SER A 31 5.25 -0.26 7.22
N ILE A 32 6.23 -0.32 6.30
CA ILE A 32 7.43 -1.14 6.43
C ILE A 32 8.26 -0.84 7.69
N VAL A 33 8.13 0.35 8.27
CA VAL A 33 8.86 0.73 9.49
C VAL A 33 8.38 0.00 10.75
N PHE A 34 7.25 -0.69 10.66
CA PHE A 34 6.70 -1.47 11.78
C PHE A 34 6.86 -2.98 11.55
N ALA A 35 6.91 -3.72 12.64
CA ALA A 35 6.84 -5.17 12.56
C ALA A 35 5.55 -5.63 11.87
N PRO A 36 5.58 -6.73 11.10
CA PRO A 36 4.39 -7.29 10.47
C PRO A 36 3.27 -7.51 11.47
N ASN A 37 2.09 -7.04 11.14
CA ASN A 37 0.90 -7.18 11.98
C ASN A 37 -0.34 -7.48 11.13
N LEU A 38 -1.38 -8.02 11.76
CA LEU A 38 -2.64 -8.32 11.10
C LEU A 38 -3.52 -7.07 11.11
N TRP A 39 -3.81 -6.52 9.94
CA TRP A 39 -4.64 -5.33 9.79
C TRP A 39 -5.66 -5.48 8.66
N THR A 40 -6.68 -4.65 8.71
CA THR A 40 -7.69 -4.45 7.66
C THR A 40 -7.84 -2.96 7.38
N LEU A 41 -8.43 -2.60 6.25
CA LEU A 41 -8.72 -1.20 5.92
C LEU A 41 -9.61 -0.53 6.97
N ASP A 42 -10.59 -1.27 7.53
CA ASP A 42 -11.45 -0.75 8.60
C ASP A 42 -10.65 -0.30 9.82
N GLN A 43 -9.67 -1.11 10.25
CA GLN A 43 -8.83 -0.77 11.40
C GLN A 43 -7.99 0.48 11.14
N VAL A 44 -7.44 0.63 9.94
CA VAL A 44 -6.68 1.82 9.55
C VAL A 44 -7.60 3.03 9.52
N ALA A 45 -8.78 2.90 8.92
CA ALA A 45 -9.75 3.98 8.82
C ALA A 45 -10.28 4.44 10.18
N LEU A 46 -10.54 3.51 11.09
CA LEU A 46 -11.14 3.82 12.39
C LEU A 46 -10.12 4.37 13.41
N TYR A 47 -8.85 3.98 13.29
CA TYR A 47 -7.88 4.26 14.36
C TYR A 47 -6.67 5.05 13.88
N ASP A 48 -6.02 4.66 12.77
CA ASP A 48 -4.73 5.22 12.40
C ASP A 48 -4.87 6.64 11.87
N HIS A 49 -5.70 6.84 10.85
CA HIS A 49 -5.89 8.16 10.24
C HIS A 49 -6.48 9.20 11.20
N PRO A 50 -7.55 8.89 11.99
CA PRO A 50 -8.03 9.84 12.99
C PRO A 50 -6.98 10.19 14.04
N LYS A 51 -6.18 9.21 14.49
CA LYS A 51 -5.11 9.46 15.43
C LYS A 51 -3.98 10.30 14.83
N ALA A 52 -3.62 10.08 13.58
CA ALA A 52 -2.62 10.90 12.87
C ALA A 52 -3.10 12.36 12.77
N VAL A 53 -4.35 12.59 12.34
CA VAL A 53 -4.94 13.93 12.26
C VAL A 53 -4.90 14.62 13.63
N GLN A 54 -5.39 13.97 14.68
CA GLN A 54 -5.37 14.51 16.05
C GLN A 54 -3.95 14.84 16.53
N THR A 55 -2.98 13.97 16.21
CA THR A 55 -1.58 14.19 16.60
C THR A 55 -1.02 15.43 15.91
N ILE A 56 -1.22 15.57 14.59
CA ILE A 56 -0.74 16.73 13.83
C ILE A 56 -1.34 18.04 14.40
N LEU A 57 -2.65 18.06 14.62
CA LEU A 57 -3.32 19.24 15.15
C LEU A 57 -2.81 19.60 16.57
N ALA A 58 -2.55 18.61 17.42
CA ALA A 58 -2.01 18.83 18.75
C ALA A 58 -0.58 19.38 18.71
N GLU A 59 0.27 18.88 17.81
CA GLU A 59 1.67 19.32 17.70
C GLU A 59 1.80 20.70 17.03
N THR A 60 0.94 20.99 16.05
CA THR A 60 1.01 22.27 15.31
C THR A 60 0.20 23.39 15.93
N GLY A 61 -0.79 23.09 16.76
CA GLY A 61 -1.77 24.05 17.27
C GLY A 61 -2.80 24.51 16.23
N GLU A 62 -2.78 23.93 15.03
CA GLU A 62 -3.71 24.26 13.96
C GLU A 62 -5.09 23.61 14.21
N SER A 63 -6.15 24.20 13.67
CA SER A 63 -7.51 23.67 13.77
C SER A 63 -7.95 22.85 12.56
N ARG A 64 -7.21 22.91 11.47
CA ARG A 64 -7.54 22.28 10.18
C ARG A 64 -6.27 21.87 9.46
N LEU A 65 -6.40 20.87 8.58
CA LEU A 65 -5.32 20.45 7.71
C LEU A 65 -5.83 20.04 6.32
N LYS A 66 -4.89 19.83 5.40
CA LYS A 66 -5.14 19.30 4.06
C LYS A 66 -4.44 17.94 3.95
N ALA A 67 -4.99 17.02 3.19
CA ALA A 67 -4.43 15.70 3.00
C ALA A 67 -4.12 15.40 1.53
N ILE A 68 -2.95 14.80 1.26
CA ILE A 68 -2.62 14.17 -0.02
C ILE A 68 -2.52 12.68 0.28
N ILE A 69 -3.36 11.88 -0.38
CA ILE A 69 -3.51 10.46 -0.13
C ILE A 69 -3.26 9.64 -1.39
N HIS A 70 -2.70 8.44 -1.24
CA HIS A 70 -2.30 7.59 -2.37
C HIS A 70 -2.62 6.12 -2.14
N CYS A 71 -3.06 5.46 -3.22
CA CYS A 71 -3.22 4.01 -3.34
C CYS A 71 -4.09 3.42 -2.20
N GLN A 72 -3.59 2.40 -1.51
CA GLN A 72 -4.27 1.74 -0.39
C GLN A 72 -4.56 2.69 0.77
N GLY A 73 -3.66 3.64 1.06
CA GLY A 73 -3.87 4.71 2.02
C GLY A 73 -4.99 5.67 1.61
N SER A 74 -5.16 5.92 0.30
CA SER A 74 -6.29 6.68 -0.23
C SER A 74 -7.62 6.02 0.13
N THR A 75 -7.72 4.71 -0.06
CA THR A 75 -8.94 3.96 0.20
C THR A 75 -9.32 4.01 1.67
N SER A 76 -8.41 3.69 2.58
CA SER A 76 -8.68 3.72 4.02
C SER A 76 -8.92 5.13 4.56
N PHE A 77 -8.24 6.15 4.03
CA PHE A 77 -8.47 7.53 4.43
C PHE A 77 -9.84 8.05 3.98
N MET A 78 -10.26 7.71 2.76
CA MET A 78 -11.61 8.06 2.29
C MET A 78 -12.70 7.35 3.10
N MET A 79 -12.46 6.13 3.59
CA MET A 79 -13.36 5.48 4.55
C MET A 79 -13.48 6.30 5.84
N SER A 80 -12.38 6.82 6.39
CA SER A 80 -12.39 7.72 7.56
C SER A 80 -13.17 9.00 7.28
N ALA A 81 -12.95 9.62 6.12
CA ALA A 81 -13.61 10.87 5.75
C ALA A 81 -15.13 10.69 5.57
N ILE A 82 -15.56 9.63 4.88
CA ILE A 82 -16.98 9.31 4.67
C ILE A 82 -17.66 8.98 6.01
N ALA A 83 -16.96 8.33 6.92
CA ALA A 83 -17.46 8.02 8.27
C ALA A 83 -17.46 9.24 9.21
N GLY A 84 -16.99 10.41 8.75
CA GLY A 84 -16.94 11.63 9.57
C GLY A 84 -15.90 11.60 10.69
N LEU A 85 -14.85 10.77 10.57
CA LEU A 85 -13.84 10.56 11.61
C LEU A 85 -12.66 11.55 11.54
N VAL A 86 -12.57 12.34 10.47
CA VAL A 86 -11.50 13.33 10.23
C VAL A 86 -12.11 14.66 9.73
N PRO A 87 -13.04 15.27 10.49
CA PRO A 87 -13.78 16.46 10.05
C PRO A 87 -12.88 17.70 9.92
N GLU A 88 -11.71 17.69 10.54
CA GLU A 88 -10.74 18.78 10.48
C GLU A 88 -9.98 18.82 9.14
N VAL A 89 -10.06 17.76 8.35
CA VAL A 89 -9.45 17.71 7.01
C VAL A 89 -10.34 18.41 6.00
N THR A 90 -9.95 19.61 5.59
CA THR A 90 -10.78 20.48 4.73
C THR A 90 -10.60 20.24 3.24
N THR A 91 -9.48 19.65 2.84
CA THR A 91 -9.14 19.38 1.43
C THR A 91 -8.43 18.05 1.33
N ILE A 92 -8.90 17.21 0.44
CA ILE A 92 -8.29 15.90 0.15
C ILE A 92 -7.91 15.84 -1.33
N ILE A 93 -6.63 15.65 -1.61
CA ILE A 93 -6.13 15.30 -2.94
C ILE A 93 -5.90 13.79 -2.94
N SER A 94 -6.72 13.07 -3.68
CA SER A 94 -6.70 11.61 -3.72
C SER A 94 -6.15 11.08 -5.02
N ASN A 95 -5.17 10.19 -4.94
CA ASN A 95 -4.58 9.49 -6.07
C ASN A 95 -4.79 7.98 -5.91
N ALA A 96 -5.27 7.32 -6.97
CA ALA A 96 -5.47 5.87 -7.04
C ALA A 96 -6.38 5.31 -5.93
N VAL A 97 -7.47 6.02 -5.59
CA VAL A 97 -8.51 5.54 -4.66
C VAL A 97 -9.45 4.55 -5.36
N SER A 98 -9.90 3.55 -4.61
CA SER A 98 -10.91 2.59 -5.07
C SER A 98 -11.94 2.33 -3.97
N LEU A 99 -13.09 3.00 -4.04
CA LEU A 99 -14.23 2.80 -3.13
C LEU A 99 -15.21 1.75 -3.69
N HIS A 100 -15.21 1.54 -5.01
CA HIS A 100 -15.94 0.50 -5.71
C HIS A 100 -14.94 -0.36 -6.48
N PRO A 101 -14.34 -1.39 -5.85
CA PRO A 101 -13.24 -2.11 -6.45
C PRO A 101 -13.70 -2.96 -7.65
N VAL A 102 -13.21 -2.60 -8.82
CA VAL A 102 -13.33 -3.38 -10.05
C VAL A 102 -11.96 -3.92 -10.38
N VAL A 103 -11.83 -5.23 -10.41
CA VAL A 103 -10.55 -5.90 -10.65
C VAL A 103 -10.64 -6.83 -11.86
N PRO A 104 -9.53 -7.03 -12.60
CA PRO A 104 -9.46 -7.99 -13.70
C PRO A 104 -9.82 -9.42 -13.26
N ASP A 105 -10.24 -10.26 -14.20
CA ASP A 105 -10.69 -11.63 -13.88
C ASP A 105 -9.59 -12.49 -13.26
N TRP A 106 -8.33 -12.30 -13.67
CA TRP A 106 -7.21 -12.98 -13.00
C TRP A 106 -7.04 -12.57 -11.55
N SER A 107 -7.25 -11.30 -11.22
CA SER A 107 -7.25 -10.84 -9.82
C SER A 107 -8.43 -11.42 -9.04
N LYS A 108 -9.62 -11.54 -9.66
CA LYS A 108 -10.76 -12.23 -9.02
C LYS A 108 -10.41 -13.69 -8.71
N PHE A 109 -9.79 -14.40 -9.67
CA PHE A 109 -9.33 -15.77 -9.46
C PHE A 109 -8.33 -15.85 -8.30
N LYS A 110 -7.31 -15.00 -8.27
CA LYS A 110 -6.33 -14.93 -7.17
C LYS A 110 -7.03 -14.72 -5.81
N LEU A 111 -7.92 -13.75 -5.73
CA LEU A 111 -8.63 -13.39 -4.51
C LEU A 111 -9.56 -14.51 -4.02
N GLN A 112 -10.27 -15.18 -4.93
CA GLN A 112 -11.27 -16.19 -4.58
C GLN A 112 -10.67 -17.54 -4.24
N TYR A 113 -9.60 -17.95 -4.93
CA TYR A 113 -9.07 -19.30 -4.84
C TYR A 113 -7.67 -19.37 -4.23
N MET A 114 -6.77 -18.48 -4.63
CA MET A 114 -5.38 -18.53 -4.16
C MET A 114 -5.24 -17.95 -2.74
N VAL A 115 -5.89 -16.85 -2.43
CA VAL A 115 -5.80 -16.23 -1.09
C VAL A 115 -6.26 -17.17 0.02
N PRO A 116 -7.42 -17.87 -0.05
CA PRO A 116 -7.81 -18.84 0.95
C PRO A 116 -6.82 -19.99 1.11
N LEU A 117 -6.25 -20.49 0.01
CA LEU A 117 -5.26 -21.56 0.02
C LEU A 117 -3.96 -21.14 0.68
N VAL A 118 -3.38 -20.03 0.25
CA VAL A 118 -2.11 -19.51 0.77
C VAL A 118 -2.23 -19.12 2.25
N ARG A 119 -3.41 -18.66 2.67
CA ARG A 119 -3.67 -18.32 4.08
C ARG A 119 -3.57 -19.52 5.03
N GLN A 120 -3.78 -20.72 4.56
CA GLN A 120 -3.58 -21.93 5.38
C GLN A 120 -2.09 -22.19 5.65
N MET A 121 -1.22 -21.62 4.84
CA MET A 121 0.24 -21.84 4.89
C MET A 121 0.99 -20.66 5.52
N THR A 122 0.48 -19.43 5.38
CA THR A 122 1.09 -18.21 5.92
C THR A 122 0.03 -17.16 6.25
N GLN A 123 0.36 -16.22 7.14
CA GLN A 123 -0.52 -15.09 7.48
C GLN A 123 -0.23 -13.85 6.65
N TYR A 124 0.93 -13.79 6.00
CA TYR A 124 1.42 -12.62 5.27
C TYR A 124 1.95 -13.03 3.90
N LEU A 125 1.95 -12.04 2.97
CA LEU A 125 2.85 -12.01 1.83
C LEU A 125 3.87 -10.89 2.09
N ASN A 126 5.13 -11.17 1.88
CA ASN A 126 6.17 -10.17 2.06
C ASN A 126 7.00 -10.04 0.77
N PRO A 127 6.99 -8.88 0.12
CA PRO A 127 7.80 -8.65 -1.08
C PRO A 127 9.30 -8.89 -0.89
N HIS A 128 9.81 -8.75 0.33
CA HIS A 128 11.20 -9.05 0.66
C HIS A 128 11.58 -10.53 0.59
N TRP A 129 10.61 -11.44 0.45
CA TRP A 129 10.90 -12.85 0.16
C TRP A 129 11.60 -13.06 -1.19
N GLY A 130 11.59 -12.07 -2.06
CA GLY A 130 12.43 -12.08 -3.26
C GLY A 130 13.94 -12.03 -2.96
N VAL A 131 14.32 -11.42 -1.83
CA VAL A 131 15.71 -11.30 -1.38
C VAL A 131 16.02 -12.35 -0.32
N GLU A 132 15.20 -12.44 0.73
CA GLU A 132 15.37 -13.37 1.84
C GLU A 132 14.04 -14.03 2.19
N ALA A 133 13.88 -15.28 1.80
CA ALA A 133 12.67 -16.07 2.01
C ALA A 133 12.83 -17.00 3.24
N PRO A 134 12.19 -16.68 4.39
CA PRO A 134 12.24 -17.53 5.56
C PRO A 134 11.34 -18.76 5.39
N GLY A 135 11.91 -19.97 5.58
CA GLY A 135 11.15 -21.20 5.55
C GLY A 135 10.68 -21.65 4.17
N VAL A 136 10.00 -22.79 4.13
CA VAL A 136 9.67 -23.51 2.88
C VAL A 136 8.60 -22.75 2.06
N VAL A 137 7.57 -22.26 2.70
CA VAL A 137 6.46 -21.58 2.02
C VAL A 137 6.92 -20.30 1.30
N ALA A 138 7.68 -19.47 1.98
CA ALA A 138 8.24 -18.25 1.39
C ALA A 138 9.17 -18.56 0.22
N LYS A 139 10.00 -19.62 0.32
CA LYS A 139 10.89 -20.08 -0.77
C LYS A 139 10.10 -20.56 -1.98
N LEU A 140 9.03 -21.33 -1.77
CA LEU A 140 8.18 -21.81 -2.85
C LEU A 140 7.46 -20.64 -3.56
N ILE A 141 6.94 -19.68 -2.82
CA ILE A 141 6.32 -18.47 -3.38
C ILE A 141 7.37 -17.67 -4.16
N SER A 142 8.55 -17.45 -3.60
CA SER A 142 9.63 -16.73 -4.27
C SER A 142 10.07 -17.42 -5.57
N LEU A 143 10.19 -18.74 -5.56
CA LEU A 143 10.49 -19.52 -6.77
C LEU A 143 9.40 -19.35 -7.83
N LEU A 144 8.14 -19.48 -7.46
CA LEU A 144 7.00 -19.28 -8.36
C LEU A 144 7.03 -17.88 -8.99
N VAL A 145 7.27 -16.85 -8.18
CA VAL A 145 7.36 -15.47 -8.67
C VAL A 145 8.53 -15.32 -9.65
N ASN A 146 9.70 -15.86 -9.34
CA ASN A 146 10.86 -15.80 -10.24
C ASN A 146 10.64 -16.54 -11.56
N LEU A 147 9.87 -17.63 -11.55
CA LEU A 147 9.53 -18.38 -12.76
C LEU A 147 8.45 -17.70 -13.61
N THR A 148 7.68 -16.79 -13.04
CA THR A 148 6.52 -16.21 -13.72
C THR A 148 6.66 -14.72 -14.01
N HIS A 149 7.59 -14.01 -13.38
CA HIS A 149 7.81 -12.58 -13.54
C HIS A 149 9.23 -12.32 -14.06
N HIS A 150 9.32 -11.90 -15.32
CA HIS A 150 10.58 -11.71 -16.05
C HIS A 150 10.82 -10.25 -16.47
N GLU A 151 9.97 -9.35 -16.05
CA GLU A 151 9.93 -7.95 -16.48
C GLU A 151 11.13 -7.11 -16.04
N CYS A 152 11.84 -7.53 -14.98
CA CYS A 152 13.05 -6.86 -14.48
C CYS A 152 13.91 -7.80 -13.63
N ASN A 153 15.05 -7.32 -13.16
CA ASN A 153 15.95 -8.05 -12.26
C ASN A 153 15.75 -7.71 -10.76
N ASN A 154 14.85 -6.80 -10.42
CA ASN A 154 14.57 -6.43 -9.04
C ASN A 154 13.59 -7.45 -8.42
N ALA A 155 14.10 -8.27 -7.49
CA ALA A 155 13.33 -9.35 -6.88
C ALA A 155 12.13 -8.84 -6.05
N VAL A 156 12.26 -7.69 -5.38
CA VAL A 156 11.16 -7.08 -4.62
C VAL A 156 10.09 -6.56 -5.58
N CYS A 157 10.47 -5.88 -6.67
CA CYS A 157 9.56 -5.43 -7.71
C CYS A 157 8.70 -6.58 -8.27
N LYS A 158 9.30 -7.74 -8.57
CA LYS A 158 8.59 -8.96 -8.99
C LYS A 158 7.59 -9.43 -7.93
N GLN A 159 8.00 -9.47 -6.66
CA GLN A 159 7.13 -9.88 -5.56
C GLN A 159 5.96 -8.90 -5.34
N VAL A 160 6.20 -7.60 -5.50
CA VAL A 160 5.14 -6.58 -5.44
C VAL A 160 4.16 -6.74 -6.60
N SER A 161 4.66 -6.96 -7.83
CA SER A 161 3.83 -7.24 -9.00
C SER A 161 2.98 -8.50 -8.81
N PHE A 162 3.54 -9.57 -8.26
CA PHE A 162 2.81 -10.78 -7.90
C PHE A 162 1.75 -10.51 -6.83
N THR A 163 2.09 -9.75 -5.79
CA THR A 163 1.21 -9.51 -4.63
C THR A 163 0.03 -8.62 -4.98
N TYR A 164 0.28 -7.49 -5.61
CA TYR A 164 -0.73 -6.46 -5.87
C TYR A 164 -1.22 -6.41 -7.32
N GLY A 165 -0.41 -6.89 -8.25
CA GLY A 165 -0.75 -6.88 -9.67
C GLY A 165 -1.84 -7.87 -10.06
N SER A 166 -2.36 -7.69 -11.27
CA SER A 166 -3.39 -8.55 -11.87
C SER A 166 -2.83 -9.79 -12.61
N GLY A 167 -1.60 -10.20 -12.31
CA GLY A 167 -0.86 -11.25 -13.00
C GLY A 167 0.25 -10.65 -13.85
N PHE A 168 0.35 -11.03 -15.13
CA PHE A 168 1.26 -10.41 -16.09
C PHE A 168 0.55 -9.26 -16.79
N PRO A 169 1.12 -8.12 -16.97
CA PRO A 169 2.50 -7.65 -16.77
C PRO A 169 2.82 -7.15 -15.35
N ALA A 170 3.99 -6.54 -15.21
CA ALA A 170 4.43 -5.84 -14.00
C ALA A 170 3.42 -4.78 -13.51
N LEU A 171 3.47 -4.49 -12.22
CA LEU A 171 2.64 -3.44 -11.60
C LEU A 171 2.97 -2.05 -12.16
N TRP A 172 4.23 -1.82 -12.53
CA TRP A 172 4.73 -0.55 -13.07
C TRP A 172 5.22 -0.70 -14.50
N ARG A 173 5.13 0.41 -15.24
CA ARG A 173 5.87 0.59 -16.48
C ARG A 173 7.31 0.96 -16.15
N HIS A 174 8.24 0.04 -16.33
CA HIS A 174 9.66 0.24 -15.99
C HIS A 174 10.31 1.39 -16.77
N GLU A 175 9.85 1.66 -17.98
CA GLU A 175 10.29 2.80 -18.78
C GLU A 175 10.01 4.18 -18.15
N ASN A 176 9.08 4.24 -17.19
CA ASN A 176 8.74 5.45 -16.45
C ASN A 176 9.48 5.57 -15.10
N LEU A 177 10.30 4.58 -14.76
CA LEU A 177 11.09 4.57 -13.53
C LEU A 177 12.55 4.83 -13.88
N ASN A 178 13.19 5.78 -13.19
CA ASN A 178 14.65 5.84 -13.21
C ASN A 178 15.23 4.67 -12.40
N GLU A 179 16.49 4.31 -12.65
CA GLU A 179 17.15 3.18 -12.01
C GLU A 179 17.19 3.32 -10.48
N GLN A 180 17.46 4.52 -9.98
CA GLN A 180 17.52 4.80 -8.56
C GLN A 180 16.15 4.58 -7.88
N THR A 181 15.05 5.04 -8.48
CA THR A 181 13.70 4.80 -7.97
C THR A 181 13.36 3.31 -8.02
N HIS A 182 13.75 2.60 -9.08
CA HIS A 182 13.51 1.16 -9.19
C HIS A 182 14.26 0.36 -8.13
N GLU A 183 15.50 0.70 -7.82
CA GLU A 183 16.25 0.09 -6.72
C GLU A 183 15.64 0.43 -5.35
N TRP A 184 15.21 1.68 -5.14
CA TRP A 184 14.59 2.14 -3.90
C TRP A 184 13.28 1.42 -3.57
N LEU A 185 12.56 0.86 -4.54
CA LEU A 185 11.37 0.04 -4.29
C LEU A 185 11.63 -1.12 -3.31
N LYS A 186 12.88 -1.58 -3.17
CA LYS A 186 13.28 -2.61 -2.20
C LYS A 186 13.04 -2.18 -0.75
N GLU A 187 12.97 -0.87 -0.47
CA GLU A 187 12.83 -0.31 0.87
C GLU A 187 11.41 0.16 1.19
N GLU A 188 10.45 0.03 0.23
CA GLU A 188 9.14 0.67 0.36
C GLU A 188 7.97 -0.26 0.67
N PHE A 189 8.11 -1.55 0.45
CA PHE A 189 7.01 -2.48 0.60
C PHE A 189 7.21 -3.44 1.77
N GLY A 190 6.40 -3.27 2.80
CA GLY A 190 6.33 -4.18 3.95
C GLY A 190 5.47 -5.41 3.72
N ALA A 191 5.44 -6.27 4.71
CA ALA A 191 4.56 -7.44 4.73
C ALA A 191 3.09 -7.02 4.71
N VAL A 192 2.29 -7.67 3.85
CA VAL A 192 0.85 -7.45 3.78
C VAL A 192 0.09 -8.67 4.30
N PRO A 193 -0.85 -8.51 5.26
CA PRO A 193 -1.58 -9.64 5.79
C PRO A 193 -2.61 -10.18 4.79
N LEU A 194 -2.74 -11.49 4.70
CA LEU A 194 -3.76 -12.13 3.86
C LEU A 194 -5.19 -11.80 4.30
N ARG A 195 -5.36 -11.35 5.54
CA ARG A 195 -6.62 -10.81 6.06
C ARG A 195 -7.09 -9.57 5.29
N PHE A 196 -6.16 -8.70 4.87
CA PHE A 196 -6.47 -7.57 3.98
C PHE A 196 -7.05 -8.06 2.65
N PHE A 197 -6.41 -9.03 2.00
CA PHE A 197 -6.92 -9.57 0.72
C PHE A 197 -8.28 -10.26 0.87
N GLN A 198 -8.58 -10.87 2.03
CA GLN A 198 -9.92 -11.38 2.31
C GLN A 198 -10.97 -10.28 2.44
N GLN A 199 -10.60 -9.14 3.03
CA GLN A 199 -11.47 -7.96 3.03
C GLN A 199 -11.73 -7.50 1.59
N ILE A 200 -10.69 -7.32 0.79
CA ILE A 200 -10.82 -6.94 -0.63
C ILE A 200 -11.68 -7.95 -1.41
N THR A 201 -11.51 -9.25 -1.16
CA THR A 201 -12.36 -10.28 -1.80
C THR A 201 -13.84 -10.02 -1.54
N ARG A 202 -14.22 -9.74 -0.29
CA ARG A 202 -15.61 -9.42 0.06
C ARG A 202 -16.09 -8.12 -0.60
N CYS A 203 -15.25 -7.10 -0.65
CA CYS A 203 -15.56 -5.82 -1.29
C CYS A 203 -15.78 -5.99 -2.80
N VAL A 204 -14.93 -6.76 -3.48
CA VAL A 204 -15.09 -7.08 -4.91
C VAL A 204 -16.39 -7.85 -5.17
N GLN A 205 -16.74 -8.80 -4.31
CA GLN A 205 -17.99 -9.56 -4.43
C GLN A 205 -19.24 -8.70 -4.22
N ARG A 206 -19.16 -7.71 -3.35
CA ARG A 206 -20.25 -6.77 -3.05
C ARG A 206 -20.31 -5.57 -4.01
N GLY A 207 -19.21 -5.29 -4.71
CA GLY A 207 -19.06 -4.12 -5.57
C GLY A 207 -18.77 -2.80 -4.83
N HIS A 208 -18.52 -2.85 -3.52
CA HIS A 208 -18.19 -1.67 -2.71
C HIS A 208 -17.36 -2.08 -1.46
N LEU A 209 -16.74 -1.10 -0.82
CA LEU A 209 -16.05 -1.23 0.47
C LEU A 209 -17.04 -1.39 1.62
#